data_08ec5abe75bfb9c759ebf187c9d04d69
#
_entry.id   08ec5abe75bfb9c759ebf187c9d04d69
#
_cell.length_a   1.000
_cell.length_b   1.000
_cell.length_c   1.000
_cell.angle_alpha   90.00
_cell.angle_beta   90.00
_cell.angle_gamma   90.00
#
_symmetry.space_group_name_H-M   'P 1'
#
loop_
_entity.id
_entity.type
_entity.pdbx_description
1 polymer ?
#
loop_
_entity_poly.entity_id
_entity_poly.type
_entity_poly.pdbx_seq_one_letter_code
_entity_poly.pdbx_strand_id
1 'polypeptide(L)'
;MPDFRPSQGPDVSFDLLDFEDEDFVCPLEKEEAGIYIISSTDGTKYTYPNGKSSPILYIGKSDNLLRRLRDEHYSKGLKRLLDNPDYGIADCIQIAPKYQYMYYNGSHVDIFRCRGKQDSKNLESVFLNQFYQKYRALPVGNGARSYEI
;
A
#
# COMPACT_ATOMS: atom_id res chain seq x y z
N MET A 1 -2.17 -2.38 -22.18
CA MET A 1 -1.11 -2.40 -21.16
C MET A 1 -1.03 -3.76 -20.51
N PRO A 2 0.11 -4.42 -20.56
CA PRO A 2 0.23 -5.72 -19.88
C PRO A 2 0.15 -5.62 -18.35
N ASP A 3 0.61 -4.51 -17.75
CA ASP A 3 0.58 -4.31 -16.31
C ASP A 3 -0.06 -2.98 -15.96
N PHE A 4 -0.70 -2.92 -14.76
CA PHE A 4 -1.17 -1.65 -14.24
C PHE A 4 0.03 -0.78 -13.90
N ARG A 5 0.06 0.41 -14.51
CA ARG A 5 1.06 1.43 -14.19
C ARG A 5 0.42 2.79 -14.38
N PRO A 6 0.56 3.68 -13.41
CA PRO A 6 0.15 5.06 -13.62
C PRO A 6 0.88 5.64 -14.83
N SER A 7 0.23 6.51 -15.58
CA SER A 7 0.83 7.15 -16.74
C SER A 7 2.05 7.98 -16.39
N GLN A 8 2.14 8.42 -15.13
CA GLN A 8 3.23 9.18 -14.59
C GLN A 8 3.93 8.34 -13.52
N GLY A 9 5.25 8.33 -13.52
CA GLY A 9 6.02 7.63 -12.50
C GLY A 9 5.86 8.25 -11.13
N PRO A 10 6.25 7.53 -10.06
CA PRO A 10 6.17 8.05 -8.70
C PRO A 10 7.14 9.20 -8.47
N ASP A 11 6.77 10.10 -7.55
CA ASP A 11 7.64 11.20 -7.16
C ASP A 11 8.81 10.71 -6.31
N VAL A 12 8.55 9.79 -5.38
CA VAL A 12 9.57 9.14 -4.55
C VAL A 12 9.14 7.71 -4.24
N SER A 13 10.09 6.87 -3.86
CA SER A 13 9.84 5.48 -3.48
C SER A 13 10.74 5.09 -2.32
N PHE A 14 10.23 4.18 -1.47
CA PHE A 14 10.99 3.58 -0.38
C PHE A 14 10.26 2.32 0.09
N ASP A 15 10.86 1.56 1.01
CA ASP A 15 10.22 0.38 1.61
C ASP A 15 9.74 0.72 3.01
N LEU A 16 8.60 0.15 3.44
CA LEU A 16 8.14 0.33 4.82
C LEU A 16 9.16 -0.19 5.84
N LEU A 17 9.91 -1.23 5.49
CA LEU A 17 10.98 -1.74 6.36
C LEU A 17 12.08 -0.73 6.61
N ASP A 18 12.21 0.29 5.77
CA ASP A 18 13.20 1.35 5.99
C ASP A 18 12.97 2.07 7.32
N PHE A 19 11.73 2.11 7.81
CA PHE A 19 11.44 2.71 9.11
C PHE A 19 12.04 1.94 10.30
N GLU A 20 12.53 0.72 10.11
CA GLU A 20 13.26 0.00 11.16
C GLU A 20 14.64 0.59 11.40
N ASP A 21 15.21 1.26 10.40
CA ASP A 21 16.52 1.89 10.51
C ASP A 21 16.35 3.27 11.13
N GLU A 22 16.95 3.49 12.31
CA GLU A 22 16.87 4.78 13.00
C GLU A 22 17.50 5.92 12.19
N ASP A 23 18.41 5.60 11.29
CA ASP A 23 19.09 6.58 10.45
C ASP A 23 18.34 6.86 9.15
N PHE A 24 17.23 6.19 8.90
CA PHE A 24 16.46 6.41 7.70
C PHE A 24 15.83 7.80 7.67
N VAL A 25 16.12 8.54 6.60
CA VAL A 25 15.52 9.85 6.35
C VAL A 25 14.41 9.67 5.32
N CYS A 26 13.16 9.67 5.81
CA CYS A 26 12.00 9.52 4.92
C CYS A 26 11.88 10.74 4.01
N PRO A 27 11.71 10.54 2.69
CA PRO A 27 11.61 11.66 1.75
C PRO A 27 10.27 12.40 1.79
N LEU A 28 9.42 12.09 2.76
CA LEU A 28 8.12 12.74 2.93
C LEU A 28 8.21 13.85 3.97
N GLU A 29 7.60 14.99 3.67
CA GLU A 29 7.49 16.11 4.59
C GLU A 29 6.24 15.96 5.47
N LYS A 30 6.16 16.77 6.53
CA LYS A 30 4.97 16.80 7.39
C LYS A 30 3.78 17.32 6.59
N GLU A 31 2.61 16.73 6.84
CA GLU A 31 1.34 17.16 6.26
C GLU A 31 1.28 17.12 4.73
N GLU A 32 2.15 16.32 4.12
CA GLU A 32 2.15 16.13 2.67
C GLU A 32 1.02 15.17 2.27
N ALA A 33 0.19 15.60 1.31
CA ALA A 33 -0.92 14.80 0.80
C ALA A 33 -0.53 14.02 -0.44
N GLY A 34 -1.18 12.88 -0.67
CA GLY A 34 -0.95 12.10 -1.88
C GLY A 34 -1.53 10.71 -1.86
N ILE A 35 -1.16 9.98 -2.91
CA ILE A 35 -1.50 8.58 -3.11
C ILE A 35 -0.24 7.76 -2.88
N TYR A 36 -0.43 6.55 -2.35
CA TYR A 36 0.67 5.59 -2.27
C TYR A 36 0.22 4.24 -2.78
N ILE A 37 1.13 3.56 -3.46
CA ILE A 37 0.93 2.21 -3.98
C ILE A 37 1.96 1.31 -3.31
N ILE A 38 1.49 0.24 -2.68
CA ILE A 38 2.37 -0.74 -2.04
C ILE A 38 2.41 -2.00 -2.87
N SER A 39 3.62 -2.47 -3.17
CA SER A 39 3.88 -3.64 -3.99
C SER A 39 4.80 -4.61 -3.27
N SER A 40 4.79 -5.88 -3.69
CA SER A 40 5.76 -6.87 -3.21
C SER A 40 7.17 -6.51 -3.65
N THR A 41 8.18 -6.97 -2.89
CA THR A 41 9.60 -6.79 -3.22
C THR A 41 10.29 -8.08 -3.60
N ASP A 42 9.67 -9.24 -3.37
CA ASP A 42 10.25 -10.56 -3.61
C ASP A 42 9.84 -11.18 -4.95
N GLY A 43 9.18 -10.40 -5.81
CA GLY A 43 8.71 -10.88 -7.11
C GLY A 43 7.35 -11.56 -7.08
N THR A 44 6.73 -11.68 -5.92
CA THR A 44 5.38 -12.25 -5.79
C THR A 44 4.38 -11.40 -6.56
N LYS A 45 3.50 -12.09 -7.31
CA LYS A 45 2.39 -11.47 -8.01
C LYS A 45 1.09 -12.08 -7.51
N TYR A 46 0.13 -11.24 -7.14
CA TYR A 46 -1.18 -11.67 -6.67
C TYR A 46 -2.07 -11.92 -7.88
N THR A 47 -2.74 -13.08 -7.90
CA THR A 47 -3.61 -13.48 -8.99
C THR A 47 -5.02 -12.96 -8.76
N TYR A 48 -5.61 -12.38 -9.80
CA TYR A 48 -6.93 -11.78 -9.74
C TYR A 48 -7.96 -12.63 -10.51
N PRO A 49 -9.29 -12.37 -10.29
CA PRO A 49 -10.33 -13.26 -10.83
C PRO A 49 -10.30 -13.49 -12.34
N ASN A 50 -9.78 -12.53 -13.12
CA ASN A 50 -9.69 -12.67 -14.57
C ASN A 50 -8.43 -13.41 -15.04
N GLY A 51 -7.66 -14.00 -14.12
CA GLY A 51 -6.43 -14.74 -14.42
C GLY A 51 -5.19 -13.87 -14.57
N LYS A 52 -5.31 -12.55 -14.57
CA LYS A 52 -4.16 -11.65 -14.59
C LYS A 52 -3.55 -11.53 -13.20
N SER A 53 -2.29 -11.11 -13.13
CA SER A 53 -1.59 -10.96 -11.87
C SER A 53 -0.84 -9.63 -11.78
N SER A 54 -0.59 -9.17 -10.55
CA SER A 54 0.11 -7.90 -10.29
C SER A 54 0.85 -7.97 -8.97
N PRO A 55 2.02 -7.33 -8.84
CA PRO A 55 2.72 -7.22 -7.57
C PRO A 55 2.07 -6.21 -6.62
N ILE A 56 1.14 -5.40 -7.10
CA ILE A 56 0.48 -4.37 -6.29
C ILE A 56 -0.47 -5.04 -5.30
N LEU A 57 -0.31 -4.71 -4.02
CA LEU A 57 -1.17 -5.26 -2.97
C LEU A 57 -2.10 -4.22 -2.35
N TYR A 58 -1.79 -2.92 -2.47
CA TYR A 58 -2.59 -1.89 -1.82
C TYR A 58 -2.42 -0.54 -2.52
N ILE A 59 -3.52 0.17 -2.67
CA ILE A 59 -3.55 1.56 -3.15
C ILE A 59 -4.29 2.38 -2.11
N GLY A 60 -3.66 3.43 -1.58
CA GLY A 60 -4.25 4.27 -0.56
C GLY A 60 -3.98 5.74 -0.77
N LYS A 61 -4.59 6.55 0.07
CA LYS A 61 -4.40 8.01 0.08
C LYS A 61 -4.28 8.52 1.49
N SER A 62 -3.70 9.71 1.63
CA SER A 62 -3.67 10.41 2.90
C SER A 62 -3.45 11.89 2.66
N ASP A 63 -3.98 12.72 3.57
CA ASP A 63 -3.63 14.13 3.66
C ASP A 63 -2.36 14.34 4.51
N ASN A 64 -1.88 13.26 5.12
CA ASN A 64 -0.60 13.23 5.85
C ASN A 64 0.06 11.88 5.59
N LEU A 65 0.79 11.80 4.48
CA LEU A 65 1.43 10.55 4.03
C LEU A 65 2.42 9.99 5.04
N LEU A 66 3.27 10.85 5.61
CA LEU A 66 4.29 10.40 6.57
C LEU A 66 3.64 9.73 7.77
N ARG A 67 2.62 10.34 8.35
CA ARG A 67 1.91 9.77 9.49
C ARG A 67 1.23 8.46 9.12
N ARG A 68 0.55 8.42 7.97
CA ARG A 68 -0.17 7.22 7.54
C ARG A 68 0.80 6.05 7.34
N LEU A 69 1.91 6.28 6.69
CA LEU A 69 2.86 5.21 6.37
C LEU A 69 3.69 4.81 7.59
N ARG A 70 4.23 5.77 8.34
CA ARG A 70 5.08 5.50 9.49
C ARG A 70 4.28 5.03 10.70
N ASP A 71 3.26 5.78 11.10
CA ASP A 71 2.57 5.53 12.37
C ASP A 71 1.49 4.46 12.24
N GLU A 72 0.79 4.39 11.11
CA GLU A 72 -0.29 3.43 10.93
C GLU A 72 0.16 2.17 10.21
N HIS A 73 0.67 2.27 8.97
CA HIS A 73 1.03 1.07 8.22
C HIS A 73 2.27 0.37 8.76
N TYR A 74 3.28 1.12 9.15
CA TYR A 74 4.47 0.50 9.73
C TYR A 74 4.26 0.19 11.22
N SER A 75 4.10 1.21 12.04
CA SER A 75 4.14 1.07 13.51
C SER A 75 2.98 0.25 14.07
N LYS A 76 1.76 0.48 13.60
CA LYS A 76 0.57 -0.24 14.07
C LYS A 76 0.23 -1.48 13.24
N GLY A 77 0.91 -1.69 12.14
CA GLY A 77 0.65 -2.81 11.24
C GLY A 77 1.84 -3.75 11.12
N LEU A 78 2.71 -3.47 10.16
CA LEU A 78 3.82 -4.36 9.81
C LEU A 78 4.75 -4.64 11.00
N LYS A 79 5.08 -3.64 11.81
CA LYS A 79 5.98 -3.81 12.94
C LYS A 79 5.46 -4.83 13.96
N ARG A 80 4.17 -4.93 14.15
CA ARG A 80 3.58 -5.91 15.07
C ARG A 80 3.90 -7.34 14.64
N LEU A 81 3.85 -7.60 13.33
CA LEU A 81 4.22 -8.91 12.79
C LEU A 81 5.72 -9.15 12.83
N LEU A 82 6.53 -8.09 12.63
CA LEU A 82 7.98 -8.20 12.74
C LEU A 82 8.43 -8.52 14.17
N ASP A 83 7.77 -7.92 15.17
CA ASP A 83 8.06 -8.15 16.57
C ASP A 83 7.54 -9.51 17.05
N ASN A 84 6.41 -9.97 16.50
CA ASN A 84 5.80 -11.25 16.84
C ASN A 84 5.11 -11.85 15.60
N PRO A 85 5.80 -12.75 14.87
CA PRO A 85 5.25 -13.35 13.65
C PRO A 85 3.94 -14.12 13.85
N ASP A 86 3.66 -14.57 15.09
CA ASP A 86 2.42 -15.26 15.41
C ASP A 86 1.29 -14.33 15.81
N TYR A 87 1.52 -13.02 15.77
CA TYR A 87 0.51 -12.01 16.09
C TYR A 87 -0.71 -12.18 15.16
N GLY A 88 -1.88 -12.18 15.75
CA GLY A 88 -3.12 -12.37 14.99
C GLY A 88 -3.51 -13.83 14.79
N ILE A 89 -2.60 -14.78 15.05
CA ILE A 89 -2.90 -16.22 14.97
C ILE A 89 -2.98 -16.78 16.38
N ALA A 90 -1.91 -16.65 17.17
CA ALA A 90 -1.82 -17.26 18.51
C ALA A 90 -2.81 -16.64 19.48
N ASP A 91 -3.03 -15.34 19.44
CA ASP A 91 -3.87 -14.62 20.38
C ASP A 91 -5.27 -14.34 19.84
N CYS A 92 -5.61 -14.89 18.68
CA CYS A 92 -6.88 -14.64 17.98
C CYS A 92 -7.13 -13.15 17.72
N ILE A 93 -6.09 -12.35 17.66
CA ILE A 93 -6.16 -10.93 17.34
C ILE A 93 -6.20 -10.77 15.83
N GLN A 94 -7.19 -10.06 15.33
CA GLN A 94 -7.30 -9.82 13.90
C GLN A 94 -6.35 -8.72 13.46
N ILE A 95 -5.51 -9.04 12.48
CA ILE A 95 -4.69 -8.06 11.80
C ILE A 95 -5.11 -8.03 10.33
N ALA A 96 -5.16 -6.83 9.75
CA ALA A 96 -5.60 -6.69 8.37
C ALA A 96 -4.73 -7.52 7.42
N PRO A 97 -5.33 -8.24 6.46
CA PRO A 97 -4.57 -9.11 5.54
C PRO A 97 -3.44 -8.40 4.80
N LYS A 98 -3.59 -7.10 4.51
CA LYS A 98 -2.55 -6.33 3.83
C LYS A 98 -1.21 -6.38 4.57
N TYR A 99 -1.22 -6.41 5.91
CA TYR A 99 0.02 -6.45 6.69
C TYR A 99 0.68 -7.83 6.63
N GLN A 100 -0.11 -8.89 6.50
CA GLN A 100 0.43 -10.23 6.29
C GLN A 100 1.12 -10.33 4.94
N TYR A 101 0.51 -9.79 3.89
CA TYR A 101 1.15 -9.73 2.57
C TYR A 101 2.46 -8.95 2.63
N MET A 102 2.47 -7.82 3.30
CA MET A 102 3.69 -7.01 3.47
C MET A 102 4.77 -7.75 4.22
N TYR A 103 4.38 -8.48 5.26
CA TYR A 103 5.33 -9.26 6.07
C TYR A 103 5.99 -10.37 5.24
N TYR A 104 5.20 -11.12 4.48
CA TYR A 104 5.73 -12.27 3.72
C TYR A 104 6.37 -11.88 2.40
N ASN A 105 5.87 -10.87 1.72
CA ASN A 105 6.25 -10.59 0.33
C ASN A 105 6.95 -9.25 0.14
N GLY A 106 6.99 -8.40 1.17
CA GLY A 106 7.60 -7.08 1.07
C GLY A 106 6.62 -5.95 0.87
N SER A 107 7.11 -4.73 0.98
CA SER A 107 6.26 -3.53 1.04
C SER A 107 6.95 -2.33 0.40
N HIS A 108 7.20 -2.44 -0.90
CA HIS A 108 7.72 -1.31 -1.67
C HIS A 108 6.63 -0.25 -1.82
N VAL A 109 6.96 0.99 -1.49
CA VAL A 109 6.01 2.12 -1.50
C VAL A 109 6.38 3.09 -2.61
N ASP A 110 5.44 3.36 -3.50
CA ASP A 110 5.54 4.42 -4.50
C ASP A 110 4.61 5.56 -4.11
N ILE A 111 5.13 6.77 -4.10
CA ILE A 111 4.41 7.98 -3.66
C ILE A 111 4.09 8.88 -4.85
N PHE A 112 2.83 9.32 -4.92
CA PHE A 112 2.36 10.30 -5.91
C PHE A 112 1.81 11.50 -5.13
N ARG A 113 2.55 12.60 -5.12
CA ARG A 113 2.17 13.79 -4.36
C ARG A 113 0.95 14.46 -4.96
N CYS A 114 0.09 14.99 -4.09
CA CYS A 114 -1.11 15.71 -4.47
C CYS A 114 -1.13 17.07 -3.78
N ARG A 115 -1.96 17.98 -4.31
CA ARG A 115 -2.06 19.34 -3.78
C ARG A 115 -2.86 19.42 -2.49
N GLY A 116 -3.64 18.41 -2.17
CA GLY A 116 -4.45 18.40 -0.96
C GLY A 116 -5.40 17.22 -0.94
N LYS A 117 -6.31 17.24 0.04
CA LYS A 117 -7.24 16.14 0.33
C LYS A 117 -8.13 15.79 -0.87
N GLN A 118 -8.72 16.79 -1.52
CA GLN A 118 -9.65 16.53 -2.63
C GLN A 118 -8.91 15.98 -3.85
N ASP A 119 -7.72 16.51 -4.13
CA ASP A 119 -6.90 16.05 -5.25
C ASP A 119 -6.48 14.59 -5.03
N SER A 120 -6.05 14.23 -3.81
CA SER A 120 -5.67 12.87 -3.50
C SER A 120 -6.87 11.92 -3.58
N LYS A 121 -8.04 12.34 -3.15
CA LYS A 121 -9.26 11.54 -3.26
C LYS A 121 -9.61 11.26 -4.72
N ASN A 122 -9.51 12.27 -5.57
CA ASN A 122 -9.80 12.13 -7.00
C ASN A 122 -8.79 11.19 -7.65
N LEU A 123 -7.51 11.34 -7.36
CA LEU A 123 -6.45 10.50 -7.95
C LEU A 123 -6.56 9.06 -7.46
N GLU A 124 -6.88 8.84 -6.19
CA GLU A 124 -7.12 7.49 -5.67
C GLU A 124 -8.23 6.80 -6.45
N SER A 125 -9.34 7.51 -6.67
CA SER A 125 -10.46 6.96 -7.44
C SER A 125 -10.04 6.58 -8.84
N VAL A 126 -9.22 7.40 -9.49
CA VAL A 126 -8.71 7.09 -10.84
C VAL A 126 -7.85 5.83 -10.80
N PHE A 127 -6.92 5.73 -9.85
CA PHE A 127 -6.01 4.57 -9.76
C PHE A 127 -6.79 3.30 -9.45
N LEU A 128 -7.71 3.34 -8.51
CA LEU A 128 -8.52 2.17 -8.14
C LEU A 128 -9.40 1.73 -9.31
N ASN A 129 -9.99 2.69 -10.04
CA ASN A 129 -10.82 2.37 -11.19
C ASN A 129 -10.00 1.74 -12.32
N GLN A 130 -8.83 2.28 -12.61
CA GLN A 130 -7.93 1.71 -13.61
C GLN A 130 -7.50 0.29 -13.24
N PHE A 131 -7.17 0.07 -11.98
CA PHE A 131 -6.81 -1.25 -11.48
C PHE A 131 -7.98 -2.23 -11.63
N TYR A 132 -9.18 -1.82 -11.22
CA TYR A 132 -10.38 -2.64 -11.35
C TYR A 132 -10.67 -3.00 -12.81
N GLN A 133 -10.54 -2.02 -13.72
CA GLN A 133 -10.78 -2.27 -15.14
C GLN A 133 -9.84 -3.34 -15.70
N LYS A 134 -8.60 -3.36 -15.22
CA LYS A 134 -7.61 -4.31 -15.70
C LYS A 134 -7.72 -5.68 -15.05
N TYR A 135 -7.96 -5.74 -13.74
CA TYR A 135 -7.89 -6.97 -12.97
C TYR A 135 -9.24 -7.49 -12.51
N ARG A 136 -10.30 -6.73 -12.72
CA ARG A 136 -11.68 -7.05 -12.31
C ARG A 136 -11.82 -7.26 -10.79
N ALA A 137 -10.95 -6.64 -10.03
CA ALA A 137 -10.97 -6.60 -8.58
C ALA A 137 -10.11 -5.43 -8.11
N LEU A 138 -10.24 -5.05 -6.86
CA LEU A 138 -9.33 -4.10 -6.24
C LEU A 138 -8.10 -4.85 -5.72
N PRO A 139 -7.01 -4.14 -5.38
CA PRO A 139 -5.82 -4.81 -4.85
C PRO A 139 -6.16 -5.66 -3.62
N VAL A 140 -5.48 -6.80 -3.47
CA VAL A 140 -5.78 -7.80 -2.42
C VAL A 140 -5.79 -7.21 -1.00
N GLY A 141 -5.01 -6.16 -0.76
CA GLY A 141 -4.92 -5.51 0.55
C GLY A 141 -5.99 -4.45 0.80
N ASN A 142 -6.80 -4.10 -0.20
CA ASN A 142 -7.77 -3.02 -0.07
C ASN A 142 -9.08 -3.43 0.61
N GLY A 143 -9.23 -4.65 1.05
CA GLY A 143 -10.36 -5.09 1.83
C GLY A 143 -11.70 -5.10 1.09
N ALA A 144 -12.69 -5.80 1.68
CA ALA A 144 -14.00 -6.02 1.05
C ALA A 144 -14.79 -4.73 0.81
N ARG A 145 -14.64 -3.72 1.67
CA ARG A 145 -15.37 -2.46 1.53
C ARG A 145 -15.01 -1.70 0.25
N SER A 146 -13.83 -1.93 -0.25
CA SER A 146 -13.38 -1.29 -1.48
C SER A 146 -14.17 -1.72 -2.71
N TYR A 147 -14.83 -2.86 -2.64
CA TYR A 147 -15.66 -3.36 -3.74
C TYR A 147 -17.04 -2.71 -3.82
N GLU A 148 -17.42 -1.98 -2.80
CA GLU A 148 -18.73 -1.34 -2.72
C GLU A 148 -18.75 0.09 -3.27
N ILE A 149 -17.65 0.53 -3.76
CA ILE A 149 -17.50 1.89 -4.28
C ILE A 149 -18.27 2.09 -5.58
#